data_7542b64bca4e1592741270bd31391aea
#
_entry.id   7542b64bca4e1592741270bd31391aea
#
_cell.length_a   1.000
_cell.length_b   1.000
_cell.length_c   1.000
_cell.angle_alpha   90.00
_cell.angle_beta   90.00
_cell.angle_gamma   90.00
#
_symmetry.space_group_name_H-M   'P 1'
#
loop_
_entity.id
_entity.type
_entity.pdbx_description
1 polymer ?
#
loop_
_entity_poly.entity_id
_entity_poly.type
_entity_poly.pdbx_seq_one_letter_code
_entity_poly.pdbx_strand_id
1 'polypeptide(L)'
;IIPNKGPLGGIYTGLKYSKTKMNIVVSVDAPLVTTELLQWMFSKHSELFLVSQLLVDGKTNPLVVVYDRSIRIQISEAIAGNKLKVRDLVDGVIHQDVQVPEKWKNQLVNINTPEEYQNLKR
;
A
#
# COMPACT_ATOMS: atom_id res chain seq x y z
N ILE A 1 10.68 12.77 9.72
CA ILE A 1 10.10 11.53 10.28
C ILE A 1 9.18 11.88 11.42
N ILE A 2 8.04 11.28 11.46
CA ILE A 2 7.06 11.46 12.54
C ILE A 2 7.12 10.21 13.41
N PRO A 3 7.76 10.29 14.60
CA PRO A 3 7.92 9.12 15.42
C PRO A 3 6.60 8.65 16.03
N ASN A 4 6.48 7.35 16.24
CA ASN A 4 5.33 6.72 16.91
C ASN A 4 3.97 6.94 16.25
N LYS A 5 3.96 7.22 14.93
CA LYS A 5 2.71 7.39 14.17
C LYS A 5 2.40 6.22 13.26
N GLY A 6 3.10 5.08 13.47
CA GLY A 6 2.85 3.86 12.76
C GLY A 6 3.01 3.97 11.24
N PRO A 7 2.30 3.14 10.45
CA PRO A 7 2.43 3.16 8.99
C PRO A 7 2.10 4.50 8.36
N LEU A 8 1.13 5.24 8.89
CA LEU A 8 0.76 6.55 8.33
C LEU A 8 1.90 7.54 8.40
N GLY A 9 2.70 7.50 9.47
CA GLY A 9 3.86 8.39 9.60
C GLY A 9 4.87 8.16 8.49
N GLY A 10 5.18 6.90 8.21
CA GLY A 10 6.11 6.54 7.14
C GLY A 10 5.57 6.91 5.75
N ILE A 11 4.30 6.65 5.50
CA ILE A 11 3.66 6.99 4.24
C ILE A 11 3.68 8.51 4.04
N TYR A 12 3.32 9.28 5.05
CA TYR A 12 3.34 10.74 4.99
C TYR A 12 4.73 11.26 4.66
N THR A 13 5.76 10.76 5.35
CA THR A 13 7.14 11.18 5.12
C THR A 13 7.57 10.89 3.68
N GLY A 14 7.27 9.69 3.18
CA GLY A 14 7.59 9.32 1.80
C GLY A 14 6.92 10.24 0.79
N LEU A 15 5.64 10.52 0.97
CA LEU A 15 4.88 11.38 0.06
C LEU A 15 5.34 12.84 0.13
N LYS A 16 5.72 13.31 1.31
CA LYS A 16 6.20 14.68 1.49
C LYS A 16 7.45 14.95 0.66
N TYR A 17 8.36 13.97 0.59
CA TYR A 17 9.60 14.12 -0.15
C TYR A 17 9.54 13.59 -1.58
N SER A 18 8.43 13.00 -1.99
CA SER A 18 8.26 12.51 -3.34
C SER A 18 8.09 13.67 -4.33
N LYS A 19 8.65 13.48 -5.52
CA LYS A 19 8.51 14.44 -6.62
C LYS A 19 7.49 13.98 -7.66
N THR A 20 6.90 12.80 -7.48
CA THR A 20 5.94 12.23 -8.41
C THR A 20 4.54 12.30 -7.85
N LYS A 21 3.55 12.41 -8.75
CA LYS A 21 2.15 12.46 -8.38
C LYS A 21 1.66 11.11 -7.84
N MET A 22 2.01 10.02 -8.53
CA MET A 22 1.65 8.67 -8.13
C MET A 22 2.83 7.98 -7.47
N ASN A 23 2.58 7.33 -6.34
CA ASN A 23 3.62 6.68 -5.55
C ASN A 23 3.15 5.30 -5.15
N ILE A 24 3.98 4.30 -5.40
CA ILE A 24 3.69 2.94 -4.98
C ILE A 24 4.44 2.65 -3.67
N VAL A 25 3.72 2.11 -2.70
CA VAL A 25 4.28 1.76 -1.40
C VAL A 25 4.22 0.25 -1.27
N VAL A 26 5.38 -0.37 -1.03
CA VAL A 26 5.49 -1.81 -0.87
C VAL A 26 5.93 -2.10 0.56
N SER A 27 5.22 -3.02 1.22
CA SER A 27 5.56 -3.43 2.57
C SER A 27 6.89 -4.20 2.59
N VAL A 28 7.66 -4.03 3.66
CA VAL A 28 8.88 -4.83 3.87
C VAL A 28 8.55 -6.31 4.10
N ASP A 29 7.30 -6.63 4.41
CA ASP A 29 6.84 -8.00 4.61
C ASP A 29 6.42 -8.69 3.30
N ALA A 30 6.71 -8.08 2.15
CA ALA A 30 6.32 -8.60 0.83
C ALA A 30 7.54 -8.90 -0.04
N PRO A 31 8.40 -9.87 0.34
CA PRO A 31 9.65 -10.12 -0.37
C PRO A 31 9.48 -10.79 -1.74
N LEU A 32 8.30 -11.29 -2.05
CA LEU A 32 8.04 -11.99 -3.31
C LEU A 32 7.47 -11.09 -4.41
N VAL A 33 7.21 -9.82 -4.11
CA VAL A 33 6.64 -8.89 -5.08
C VAL A 33 7.66 -8.58 -6.18
N THR A 34 7.24 -8.71 -7.44
CA THR A 34 8.08 -8.48 -8.61
C THR A 34 7.82 -7.12 -9.24
N THR A 35 8.79 -6.66 -10.03
CA THR A 35 8.64 -5.42 -10.81
C THR A 35 7.42 -5.49 -11.75
N GLU A 36 7.15 -6.67 -12.32
CA GLU A 36 6.01 -6.86 -13.22
C GLU A 36 4.68 -6.57 -12.53
N LEU A 37 4.51 -7.06 -11.29
CA LEU A 37 3.32 -6.76 -10.50
C LEU A 37 3.20 -5.27 -10.25
N LEU A 38 4.30 -4.62 -9.88
CA LEU A 38 4.31 -3.19 -9.60
C LEU A 38 3.95 -2.37 -10.84
N GLN A 39 4.49 -2.72 -12.00
CA GLN A 39 4.16 -2.05 -13.25
C GLN A 39 2.69 -2.23 -13.62
N TRP A 40 2.17 -3.44 -13.44
CA TRP A 40 0.77 -3.73 -13.67
C TRP A 40 -0.12 -2.89 -12.74
N MET A 41 0.24 -2.83 -11.46
CA MET A 41 -0.51 -2.05 -10.47
C MET A 41 -0.56 -0.57 -10.85
N PHE A 42 0.58 0.00 -11.26
CA PHE A 42 0.62 1.38 -11.74
C PHE A 42 -0.31 1.59 -12.93
N SER A 43 -0.34 0.64 -13.87
CA SER A 43 -1.17 0.76 -15.08
C SER A 43 -2.67 0.77 -14.75
N LYS A 44 -3.06 0.19 -13.62
CA LYS A 44 -4.46 0.11 -13.20
C LYS A 44 -4.91 1.31 -12.37
N HIS A 45 -3.97 2.09 -11.84
CA HIS A 45 -4.33 3.26 -11.06
C HIS A 45 -4.89 4.36 -11.97
N SER A 46 -6.03 4.92 -11.58
CA SER A 46 -6.65 6.05 -12.27
C SER A 46 -6.49 7.31 -11.44
N GLU A 47 -6.24 8.44 -12.10
CA GLU A 47 -6.12 9.74 -11.43
C GLU A 47 -7.43 10.19 -10.76
N LEU A 48 -8.54 9.51 -11.05
CA LEU A 48 -9.81 9.77 -10.37
C LEU A 48 -9.80 9.33 -8.91
N PHE A 49 -8.84 8.50 -8.52
CA PHE A 49 -8.75 7.95 -7.18
C PHE A 49 -7.50 8.43 -6.47
N LEU A 50 -7.60 8.62 -5.15
CA LEU A 50 -6.45 8.98 -4.33
C LEU A 50 -5.65 7.76 -3.91
N VAL A 51 -6.27 6.59 -3.88
CA VAL A 51 -5.64 5.34 -3.47
C VAL A 51 -6.12 4.22 -4.37
N SER A 52 -5.20 3.36 -4.79
CA SER A 52 -5.54 2.08 -5.42
C SER A 52 -4.93 0.96 -4.59
N GLN A 53 -5.75 0.00 -4.19
CA GLN A 53 -5.29 -1.15 -3.41
C GLN A 53 -5.72 -2.45 -4.08
N LEU A 54 -5.07 -3.54 -3.68
CA LEU A 54 -5.30 -4.84 -4.29
C LEU A 54 -6.34 -5.64 -3.52
N LEU A 55 -7.13 -6.42 -4.26
CA LEU A 55 -7.98 -7.46 -3.71
C LEU A 55 -7.36 -8.82 -4.02
N VAL A 56 -7.25 -9.64 -3.00
CA VAL A 56 -6.84 -11.04 -3.12
C VAL A 56 -7.94 -11.88 -2.51
N ASP A 57 -8.59 -12.70 -3.32
CA ASP A 57 -9.71 -13.53 -2.88
C ASP A 57 -10.82 -12.74 -2.19
N GLY A 58 -11.12 -11.56 -2.73
CA GLY A 58 -12.18 -10.70 -2.23
C GLY A 58 -11.82 -9.87 -1.01
N LYS A 59 -10.58 -9.94 -0.54
CA LYS A 59 -10.12 -9.19 0.63
C LYS A 59 -9.05 -8.19 0.21
N THR A 60 -9.06 -7.00 0.82
CA THR A 60 -8.00 -6.02 0.58
C THR A 60 -6.66 -6.51 1.11
N ASN A 61 -5.62 -6.26 0.32
CA ASN A 61 -4.25 -6.66 0.69
C ASN A 61 -3.39 -5.40 0.78
N PRO A 62 -2.84 -5.10 1.96
CA PRO A 62 -2.11 -3.84 2.18
C PRO A 62 -0.63 -3.89 1.80
N LEU A 63 -0.15 -5.00 1.23
CA LEU A 63 1.28 -5.15 0.94
C LEU A 63 1.77 -4.25 -0.18
N VAL A 64 0.89 -3.92 -1.14
CA VAL A 64 1.22 -3.04 -2.26
C VAL A 64 0.06 -2.07 -2.46
N VAL A 65 0.32 -0.79 -2.37
CA VAL A 65 -0.72 0.25 -2.50
C VAL A 65 -0.17 1.42 -3.30
N VAL A 66 -0.98 1.97 -4.20
CA VAL A 66 -0.63 3.20 -4.94
C VAL A 66 -1.35 4.37 -4.28
N TYR A 67 -0.59 5.42 -3.98
CA TYR A 67 -1.12 6.65 -3.41
C TYR A 67 -0.89 7.83 -4.35
N ASP A 68 -1.91 8.65 -4.53
CA ASP A 68 -1.72 9.97 -5.12
C ASP A 68 -1.04 10.86 -4.07
N ARG A 69 -0.07 11.66 -4.50
CA ARG A 69 0.70 12.52 -3.56
C ARG A 69 -0.20 13.46 -2.76
N SER A 70 -1.32 13.88 -3.33
CA SER A 70 -2.25 14.81 -2.66
C SER A 70 -2.90 14.24 -1.41
N ILE A 71 -2.90 12.91 -1.23
CA ILE A 71 -3.47 12.29 -0.02
C ILE A 71 -2.70 12.69 1.25
N ARG A 72 -1.48 13.23 1.11
CA ARG A 72 -0.70 13.68 2.26
C ARG A 72 -1.46 14.65 3.15
N ILE A 73 -2.42 15.40 2.60
CA ILE A 73 -3.24 16.33 3.36
C ILE A 73 -4.14 15.56 4.33
N GLN A 74 -4.83 14.53 3.83
CA GLN A 74 -5.70 13.69 4.65
C GLN A 74 -4.90 12.90 5.68
N ILE A 75 -3.70 12.45 5.31
CA ILE A 75 -2.82 11.75 6.24
C ILE A 75 -2.39 12.68 7.38
N SER A 76 -2.01 13.92 7.05
CA SER A 76 -1.64 14.91 8.04
C SER A 76 -2.77 15.17 9.03
N GLU A 77 -4.00 15.30 8.53
CA GLU A 77 -5.18 15.50 9.38
C GLU A 77 -5.43 14.27 10.27
N ALA A 78 -5.28 13.07 9.72
CA ALA A 78 -5.46 11.85 10.49
C ALA A 78 -4.43 11.73 11.62
N ILE A 79 -3.17 12.06 11.33
CA ILE A 79 -2.11 12.05 12.34
C ILE A 79 -2.39 13.07 13.43
N ALA A 80 -2.81 14.29 13.05
CA ALA A 80 -3.12 15.35 14.00
C ALA A 80 -4.28 14.94 14.92
N GLY A 81 -5.26 14.19 14.40
CA GLY A 81 -6.37 13.66 15.17
C GLY A 81 -6.09 12.33 15.87
N ASN A 82 -4.86 11.85 15.80
CA ASN A 82 -4.43 10.56 16.35
C ASN A 82 -5.24 9.37 15.79
N LYS A 83 -5.70 9.48 14.55
CA LYS A 83 -6.42 8.40 13.84
C LYS A 83 -5.42 7.71 12.93
N LEU A 84 -4.75 6.68 13.44
CA LEU A 84 -3.56 6.12 12.80
C LEU A 84 -3.79 4.87 11.96
N LYS A 85 -5.04 4.44 11.78
CA LYS A 85 -5.35 3.24 10.98
C LYS A 85 -5.40 3.58 9.49
N VAL A 86 -4.52 2.96 8.72
CA VAL A 86 -4.47 3.14 7.26
C VAL A 86 -5.81 2.78 6.62
N ARG A 87 -6.44 1.70 7.06
CA ARG A 87 -7.72 1.26 6.52
C ARG A 87 -8.79 2.34 6.65
N ASP A 88 -8.86 3.00 7.80
CA ASP A 88 -9.85 4.05 8.03
C ASP A 88 -9.59 5.25 7.12
N LEU A 89 -8.32 5.58 6.90
CA LEU A 89 -7.94 6.63 5.97
C LEU A 89 -8.40 6.31 4.55
N VAL A 90 -8.11 5.10 4.07
CA VAL A 90 -8.46 4.68 2.72
C VAL A 90 -9.98 4.66 2.53
N ASP A 91 -10.72 4.14 3.51
CA ASP A 91 -12.17 4.08 3.44
C ASP A 91 -12.81 5.47 3.39
N GLY A 92 -12.12 6.48 3.89
CA GLY A 92 -12.63 7.86 3.93
C GLY A 92 -12.32 8.69 2.69
N VAL A 93 -11.61 8.15 1.70
CA VAL A 93 -11.25 8.87 0.47
C VAL A 93 -11.73 8.10 -0.76
N ILE A 94 -11.76 8.77 -1.91
CA ILE A 94 -12.08 8.10 -3.16
C ILE A 94 -10.95 7.12 -3.50
N HIS A 95 -11.27 5.84 -3.53
CA HIS A 95 -10.29 4.79 -3.77
C HIS A 95 -10.85 3.71 -4.71
N GLN A 96 -9.95 2.92 -5.31
CA GLN A 96 -10.34 1.78 -6.11
C GLN A 96 -9.69 0.51 -5.59
N ASP A 97 -10.41 -0.59 -5.70
CA ASP A 97 -9.92 -1.92 -5.38
C ASP A 97 -9.70 -2.67 -6.68
N VAL A 98 -8.49 -3.22 -6.86
CA VAL A 98 -8.11 -3.88 -8.11
C VAL A 98 -7.84 -5.36 -7.83
N GLN A 99 -8.58 -6.23 -8.52
CA GLN A 99 -8.42 -7.68 -8.34
C GLN A 99 -7.09 -8.14 -8.93
N VAL A 100 -6.28 -8.81 -8.11
CA VAL A 100 -5.00 -9.37 -8.54
C VAL A 100 -5.23 -10.56 -9.48
N PRO A 101 -4.52 -10.63 -10.61
CA PRO A 101 -4.54 -11.83 -11.45
C PRO A 101 -4.08 -13.05 -10.68
N GLU A 102 -4.70 -14.18 -10.97
CA GLU A 102 -4.41 -15.45 -10.30
C GLU A 102 -2.92 -15.79 -10.30
N LYS A 103 -2.23 -15.50 -11.40
CA LYS A 103 -0.81 -15.81 -11.57
C LYS A 103 0.11 -15.10 -10.58
N TRP A 104 -0.37 -14.02 -9.93
CA TRP A 104 0.46 -13.23 -9.01
C TRP A 104 0.03 -13.31 -7.56
N LYS A 105 -0.99 -14.09 -7.24
CA LYS A 105 -1.47 -14.20 -5.84
C LYS A 105 -0.36 -14.61 -4.87
N ASN A 106 0.54 -15.49 -5.31
CA ASN A 106 1.63 -15.97 -4.45
C ASN A 106 2.60 -14.87 -4.05
N GLN A 107 2.65 -13.76 -4.79
CA GLN A 107 3.52 -12.65 -4.48
C GLN A 107 3.03 -11.81 -3.30
N LEU A 108 1.75 -11.97 -2.95
CA LEU A 108 1.11 -11.14 -1.93
C LEU A 108 0.90 -11.88 -0.62
N VAL A 109 1.88 -12.72 -0.29
CA VAL A 109 1.91 -13.44 0.97
C VAL A 109 2.67 -12.60 2.00
N ASN A 110 2.05 -12.38 3.15
CA ASN A 110 2.68 -11.68 4.26
C ASN A 110 3.57 -12.65 5.03
N ILE A 111 4.86 -12.38 5.07
CA ILE A 111 5.85 -13.26 5.72
C ILE A 111 6.35 -12.59 6.99
N ASN A 112 5.84 -13.04 8.13
CA ASN A 112 6.14 -12.44 9.42
C ASN A 112 7.14 -13.23 10.27
N THR A 113 7.42 -14.49 9.92
CA THR A 113 8.30 -15.35 10.69
C THR A 113 9.37 -15.98 9.82
N PRO A 114 10.55 -16.33 10.39
CA PRO A 114 11.57 -17.08 9.67
C PRO A 114 11.07 -18.42 9.14
N GLU A 115 10.17 -19.05 9.88
CA GLU A 115 9.59 -20.33 9.50
C GLU A 115 8.74 -20.20 8.23
N GLU A 116 7.88 -19.19 8.16
CA GLU A 116 7.08 -18.91 6.96
C GLU A 116 7.98 -18.65 5.77
N TYR A 117 9.06 -17.88 5.97
CA TYR A 117 10.01 -17.60 4.92
C TYR A 117 10.69 -18.85 4.38
N GLN A 118 11.09 -19.76 5.26
CA GLN A 118 11.71 -21.04 4.88
C GLN A 118 10.73 -21.89 4.07
N ASN A 119 9.47 -21.94 4.45
CA ASN A 119 8.46 -22.72 3.71
C ASN A 119 8.26 -22.22 2.29
N LEU A 120 8.42 -20.92 2.05
CA LEU A 120 8.26 -20.36 0.72
C LEU A 120 9.43 -20.64 -0.21
N LYS A 121 10.61 -20.92 0.34
CA LYS A 121 11.80 -21.23 -0.45
C LYS A 121 11.81 -22.64 -1.05
N ARG A 122 10.92 -23.49 -0.65
CA ARG A 122 10.89 -24.88 -1.08
C ARG A 122 10.14 -25.08 -2.40
#